data_d09a90b2a7af7a218b0b64a8c88d860e
#
_entry.id   d09a90b2a7af7a218b0b64a8c88d860e
#
_cell.length_a   1.000
_cell.length_b   1.000
_cell.length_c   1.000
_cell.angle_alpha   90.00
_cell.angle_beta   90.00
_cell.angle_gamma   90.00
#
_symmetry.space_group_name_H-M   'P 1'
#
loop_
_entity.id
_entity.type
_entity.pdbx_description
1 polymer ?
#
loop_
_entity_poly.entity_id
_entity_poly.type
_entity_poly.pdbx_seq_one_letter_code
_entity_poly.pdbx_strand_id
1 'polypeptide(L)'
;MVPGWRSSLVILAALAWASTTGPLKPFRQALTTVEPPQRILVLGGDLDRERVGLRLAQQLELPLVVSGGSNPEYAQWLLRDAGIDQSRVVLDYRAKDTFTNFTSLVDDLKRDGVRHVYLVTSEDHLPRAMTVGRLVAGSRGIRLTGVPVACQPSCRKEALGKRLGDGMRALAWVITGRDLKPWALRNW
;
A
#
# COMPACT_ATOMS: atom_id res chain seq x y z
N MET A 1 32.70 -36.04 10.90
CA MET A 1 32.63 -35.09 9.78
C MET A 1 31.34 -34.30 9.91
N VAL A 2 31.43 -32.99 10.10
CA VAL A 2 30.25 -32.13 10.32
C VAL A 2 29.74 -31.63 8.95
N PRO A 3 28.58 -32.12 8.46
CA PRO A 3 28.03 -31.72 7.15
C PRO A 3 27.42 -30.30 7.13
N GLY A 4 27.28 -29.63 8.29
CA GLY A 4 26.49 -28.41 8.42
C GLY A 4 27.08 -27.11 7.82
N TRP A 5 28.38 -26.95 7.73
CA TRP A 5 28.98 -25.67 7.32
C TRP A 5 28.79 -25.36 5.84
N ARG A 6 29.03 -26.32 4.96
CA ARG A 6 28.84 -26.12 3.51
C ARG A 6 27.40 -25.76 3.16
N SER A 7 26.43 -26.41 3.78
CA SER A 7 25.00 -26.12 3.60
C SER A 7 24.65 -24.70 4.09
N SER A 8 25.20 -24.28 5.25
CA SER A 8 24.98 -22.93 5.78
C SER A 8 25.55 -21.84 4.88
N LEU A 9 26.74 -22.04 4.30
CA LEU A 9 27.34 -21.07 3.36
C LEU A 9 26.52 -20.94 2.05
N VAL A 10 26.00 -22.05 1.52
CA VAL A 10 25.15 -22.05 0.33
C VAL A 10 23.83 -21.29 0.61
N ILE A 11 23.22 -21.53 1.77
CA ILE A 11 22.00 -20.80 2.16
C ILE A 11 22.26 -19.30 2.31
N LEU A 12 23.35 -18.92 2.97
CA LEU A 12 23.74 -17.51 3.12
C LEU A 12 24.01 -16.84 1.77
N ALA A 13 24.72 -17.51 0.87
CA ALA A 13 24.98 -17.01 -0.48
C ALA A 13 23.68 -16.86 -1.29
N ALA A 14 22.76 -17.81 -1.20
CA ALA A 14 21.46 -17.75 -1.87
C ALA A 14 20.59 -16.60 -1.32
N LEU A 15 20.56 -16.39 -0.01
CA LEU A 15 19.86 -15.28 0.63
C LEU A 15 20.46 -13.93 0.26
N ALA A 16 21.81 -13.83 0.23
CA ALA A 16 22.50 -12.64 -0.21
C ALA A 16 22.19 -12.32 -1.68
N TRP A 17 22.25 -13.31 -2.56
CA TRP A 17 21.88 -13.15 -3.95
C TRP A 17 20.41 -12.73 -4.10
N ALA A 18 19.49 -13.43 -3.44
CA ALA A 18 18.06 -13.12 -3.51
C ALA A 18 17.74 -11.68 -3.08
N SER A 19 18.44 -11.16 -2.07
CA SER A 19 18.23 -9.82 -1.54
C SER A 19 18.97 -8.71 -2.30
N THR A 20 20.06 -9.01 -3.01
CA THR A 20 20.86 -7.99 -3.72
C THR A 20 20.50 -7.85 -5.19
N THR A 21 20.34 -8.95 -5.89
CA THR A 21 20.07 -8.97 -7.33
C THR A 21 18.81 -9.77 -7.70
N GLY A 22 18.34 -10.63 -6.80
CA GLY A 22 17.20 -11.52 -6.99
C GLY A 22 15.84 -10.91 -6.62
N PRO A 23 14.81 -11.77 -6.42
CA PRO A 23 13.42 -11.35 -6.24
C PRO A 23 13.14 -10.56 -4.97
N LEU A 24 14.01 -10.63 -3.96
CA LEU A 24 13.87 -9.87 -2.71
C LEU A 24 14.50 -8.47 -2.77
N LYS A 25 15.23 -8.13 -3.85
CA LYS A 25 15.85 -6.81 -4.03
C LYS A 25 14.87 -5.64 -3.83
N PRO A 26 13.66 -5.65 -4.43
CA PRO A 26 12.71 -4.56 -4.23
C PRO A 26 12.30 -4.39 -2.77
N PHE A 27 12.04 -5.49 -2.06
CA PHE A 27 11.70 -5.45 -0.64
C PHE A 27 12.82 -4.85 0.20
N ARG A 28 14.07 -5.22 -0.07
CA ARG A 28 15.23 -4.59 0.58
C ARG A 28 15.27 -3.10 0.29
N GLN A 29 15.08 -2.68 -0.96
CA GLN A 29 15.01 -1.27 -1.33
C GLN A 29 13.93 -0.52 -0.54
N ALA A 30 12.70 -1.05 -0.47
CA ALA A 30 11.63 -0.46 0.30
C ALA A 30 11.97 -0.31 1.80
N LEU A 31 12.67 -1.30 2.38
CA LEU A 31 13.07 -1.26 3.79
C LEU A 31 14.22 -0.28 4.06
N THR A 32 15.14 -0.10 3.12
CA THR A 32 16.34 0.75 3.27
C THR A 32 16.17 2.15 2.71
N THR A 33 15.02 2.47 2.08
CA THR A 33 14.74 3.80 1.56
C THR A 33 14.76 4.83 2.69
N VAL A 34 15.63 5.83 2.56
CA VAL A 34 15.78 6.99 3.45
C VAL A 34 15.14 8.26 2.87
N GLU A 35 14.69 8.20 1.63
CA GLU A 35 14.04 9.31 0.95
C GLU A 35 12.75 9.72 1.69
N PRO A 36 12.46 11.03 1.81
CA PRO A 36 11.20 11.49 2.37
C PRO A 36 10.02 11.00 1.52
N PRO A 37 8.81 10.92 2.07
CA PRO A 37 7.62 10.60 1.30
C PRO A 37 7.42 11.57 0.14
N GLN A 38 7.09 11.02 -1.02
CA GLN A 38 6.96 11.74 -2.29
C GLN A 38 5.50 11.82 -2.75
N ARG A 39 4.62 11.05 -2.11
CA ARG A 39 3.20 10.98 -2.43
C ARG A 39 2.38 10.58 -1.21
N ILE A 40 1.13 11.02 -1.20
CA ILE A 40 0.14 10.60 -0.20
C ILE A 40 -0.86 9.69 -0.90
N LEU A 41 -1.14 8.52 -0.33
CA LEU A 41 -2.18 7.60 -0.73
C LEU A 41 -3.23 7.52 0.37
N VAL A 42 -4.44 7.98 0.08
CA VAL A 42 -5.61 7.83 0.94
C VAL A 42 -6.40 6.59 0.52
N LEU A 43 -6.67 5.70 1.46
CA LEU A 43 -7.64 4.63 1.25
C LEU A 43 -9.03 5.12 1.60
N GLY A 44 -9.90 5.17 0.61
CA GLY A 44 -11.28 5.63 0.76
C GLY A 44 -12.14 4.75 1.69
N GLY A 45 -13.41 5.10 1.78
CA GLY A 45 -14.41 4.44 2.63
C GLY A 45 -14.79 5.23 3.89
N ASP A 46 -14.09 6.32 4.17
CA ASP A 46 -14.42 7.26 5.25
C ASP A 46 -13.98 8.67 4.83
N LEU A 47 -14.87 9.66 4.97
CA LEU A 47 -14.61 11.05 4.59
C LEU A 47 -13.51 11.71 5.42
N ASP A 48 -13.35 11.30 6.67
CA ASP A 48 -12.31 11.87 7.54
C ASP A 48 -10.91 11.50 7.05
N ARG A 49 -10.75 10.33 6.42
CA ARG A 49 -9.47 9.96 5.77
C ARG A 49 -9.13 10.89 4.62
N GLU A 50 -10.12 11.24 3.79
CA GLU A 50 -9.94 12.17 2.68
C GLU A 50 -9.58 13.57 3.20
N ARG A 51 -10.30 14.07 4.20
CA ARG A 51 -10.00 15.37 4.84
C ARG A 51 -8.59 15.44 5.45
N VAL A 52 -8.18 14.37 6.14
CA VAL A 52 -6.81 14.28 6.71
C VAL A 52 -5.78 14.23 5.59
N GLY A 53 -6.01 13.42 4.55
CA GLY A 53 -5.13 13.33 3.39
C GLY A 53 -4.95 14.66 2.68
N LEU A 54 -6.04 15.43 2.49
CA LEU A 54 -6.01 16.75 1.89
C LEU A 54 -5.21 17.75 2.73
N ARG A 55 -5.46 17.82 4.04
CA ARG A 55 -4.68 18.69 4.94
C ARG A 55 -3.19 18.35 4.89
N LEU A 56 -2.86 17.06 4.90
CA LEU A 56 -1.47 16.60 4.81
C LEU A 56 -0.83 16.99 3.46
N ALA A 57 -1.59 16.87 2.38
CA ALA A 57 -1.14 17.24 1.03
C ALA A 57 -0.85 18.76 0.92
N GLN A 58 -1.67 19.58 1.55
CA GLN A 58 -1.43 21.02 1.62
C GLN A 58 -0.19 21.36 2.46
N GLN A 59 -0.08 20.78 3.67
CA GLN A 59 1.01 21.08 4.60
C GLN A 59 2.39 20.67 4.08
N LEU A 60 2.44 19.52 3.38
CA LEU A 60 3.69 18.95 2.86
C LEU A 60 3.93 19.26 1.39
N GLU A 61 2.98 19.93 0.74
CA GLU A 61 3.02 20.23 -0.69
C GLU A 61 3.21 18.97 -1.58
N LEU A 62 2.68 17.82 -1.12
CA LEU A 62 2.82 16.54 -1.82
C LEU A 62 1.61 16.23 -2.72
N PRO A 63 1.84 15.58 -3.86
CA PRO A 63 0.75 15.03 -4.67
C PRO A 63 -0.03 13.96 -3.90
N LEU A 64 -1.35 13.92 -4.13
CA LEU A 64 -2.31 13.05 -3.45
C LEU A 64 -2.97 12.08 -4.42
N VAL A 65 -3.14 10.84 -4.00
CA VAL A 65 -4.02 9.86 -4.66
C VAL A 65 -5.07 9.42 -3.65
N VAL A 66 -6.34 9.51 -4.03
CA VAL A 66 -7.46 8.94 -3.26
C VAL A 66 -7.93 7.69 -3.99
N SER A 67 -7.77 6.53 -3.37
CA SER A 67 -8.15 5.24 -3.92
C SER A 67 -9.47 4.75 -3.34
N GLY A 68 -10.50 4.58 -4.19
CA GLY A 68 -11.84 4.15 -3.75
C GLY A 68 -12.51 5.14 -2.79
N GLY A 69 -12.32 6.44 -3.02
CA GLY A 69 -12.85 7.51 -2.20
C GLY A 69 -14.35 7.74 -2.32
N SER A 70 -14.79 8.90 -1.85
CA SER A 70 -16.16 9.40 -2.00
C SER A 70 -16.57 9.54 -3.47
N ASN A 71 -17.87 9.73 -3.73
CA ASN A 71 -18.29 9.93 -5.12
C ASN A 71 -17.59 11.15 -5.76
N PRO A 72 -17.45 11.18 -7.10
CA PRO A 72 -16.67 12.20 -7.79
C PRO A 72 -17.12 13.63 -7.52
N GLU A 73 -18.43 13.86 -7.39
CA GLU A 73 -19.01 15.18 -7.18
C GLU A 73 -18.60 15.73 -5.80
N TYR A 74 -18.73 14.90 -4.77
CA TYR A 74 -18.34 15.27 -3.42
C TYR A 74 -16.81 15.44 -3.29
N ALA A 75 -16.05 14.53 -3.86
CA ALA A 75 -14.59 14.64 -3.87
C ALA A 75 -14.12 15.94 -4.53
N GLN A 76 -14.68 16.30 -5.69
CA GLN A 76 -14.38 17.57 -6.37
C GLN A 76 -14.80 18.79 -5.56
N TRP A 77 -15.97 18.73 -4.88
CA TRP A 77 -16.38 19.78 -3.97
C TRP A 77 -15.39 19.95 -2.83
N LEU A 78 -14.98 18.85 -2.20
CA LEU A 78 -14.02 18.84 -1.10
C LEU A 78 -12.67 19.42 -1.50
N LEU A 79 -12.19 19.11 -2.73
CA LEU A 79 -10.95 19.67 -3.27
C LEU A 79 -11.03 21.19 -3.46
N ARG A 80 -12.16 21.69 -3.98
CA ARG A 80 -12.37 23.13 -4.16
C ARG A 80 -12.49 23.86 -2.82
N ASP A 81 -13.24 23.28 -1.86
CA ASP A 81 -13.40 23.83 -0.51
C ASP A 81 -12.07 23.91 0.23
N ALA A 82 -11.21 22.88 0.07
CA ALA A 82 -9.87 22.86 0.61
C ALA A 82 -8.88 23.79 -0.13
N GLY A 83 -9.23 24.38 -1.26
CA GLY A 83 -8.32 25.23 -2.04
C GLY A 83 -7.10 24.51 -2.59
N ILE A 84 -7.21 23.18 -2.84
CA ILE A 84 -6.10 22.38 -3.37
C ILE A 84 -6.06 22.48 -4.89
N ASP A 85 -4.87 22.61 -5.45
CA ASP A 85 -4.64 22.49 -6.88
C ASP A 85 -5.01 21.06 -7.34
N GLN A 86 -6.09 20.98 -8.12
CA GLN A 86 -6.63 19.71 -8.62
C GLN A 86 -5.63 18.95 -9.50
N SER A 87 -4.66 19.62 -10.12
CA SER A 87 -3.63 18.96 -10.91
C SER A 87 -2.71 18.07 -10.07
N ARG A 88 -2.68 18.27 -8.75
CA ARG A 88 -1.89 17.50 -7.78
C ARG A 88 -2.65 16.34 -7.15
N VAL A 89 -3.94 16.15 -7.54
CA VAL A 89 -4.81 15.14 -6.95
C VAL A 89 -5.30 14.17 -8.00
N VAL A 90 -5.13 12.89 -7.75
CA VAL A 90 -5.69 11.80 -8.57
C VAL A 90 -6.79 11.12 -7.77
N LEU A 91 -8.01 11.08 -8.31
CA LEU A 91 -9.12 10.29 -7.79
C LEU A 91 -9.17 8.97 -8.56
N ASP A 92 -8.82 7.86 -7.90
CA ASP A 92 -8.78 6.53 -8.51
C ASP A 92 -9.93 5.66 -8.00
N TYR A 93 -10.83 5.27 -8.88
CA TYR A 93 -12.00 4.45 -8.58
C TYR A 93 -11.88 2.99 -9.05
N ARG A 94 -10.67 2.53 -9.47
CA ARG A 94 -10.44 1.15 -9.91
C ARG A 94 -10.51 0.15 -8.78
N ALA A 95 -10.25 0.59 -7.55
CA ALA A 95 -10.22 -0.27 -6.37
C ALA A 95 -11.62 -0.71 -5.93
N LYS A 96 -11.74 -1.98 -5.53
CA LYS A 96 -12.97 -2.59 -5.01
C LYS A 96 -12.81 -3.10 -3.57
N ASP A 97 -11.60 -3.21 -3.08
CA ASP A 97 -11.25 -3.70 -1.75
C ASP A 97 -9.83 -3.26 -1.37
N THR A 98 -9.40 -3.57 -0.13
CA THR A 98 -8.07 -3.17 0.38
C THR A 98 -6.92 -3.68 -0.49
N PHE A 99 -7.03 -4.86 -1.05
CA PHE A 99 -6.00 -5.42 -1.92
C PHE A 99 -5.90 -4.65 -3.24
N THR A 100 -7.05 -4.36 -3.86
CA THR A 100 -7.09 -3.63 -5.13
C THR A 100 -6.73 -2.16 -4.99
N ASN A 101 -6.87 -1.54 -3.81
CA ASN A 101 -6.33 -0.21 -3.54
C ASN A 101 -4.82 -0.10 -3.80
N PHE A 102 -4.08 -1.18 -3.58
CA PHE A 102 -2.64 -1.20 -3.84
C PHE A 102 -2.30 -1.70 -5.25
N THR A 103 -2.92 -2.79 -5.68
CA THR A 103 -2.55 -3.43 -6.95
C THR A 103 -2.96 -2.61 -8.17
N SER A 104 -3.99 -1.76 -8.08
CA SER A 104 -4.38 -0.84 -9.17
C SER A 104 -3.41 0.32 -9.35
N LEU A 105 -2.65 0.69 -8.31
CA LEU A 105 -1.82 1.90 -8.28
C LEU A 105 -0.32 1.63 -8.27
N VAL A 106 0.12 0.47 -7.79
CA VAL A 106 1.54 0.24 -7.49
C VAL A 106 2.46 0.37 -8.69
N ASP A 107 2.01 -0.07 -9.87
CA ASP A 107 2.80 0.02 -11.09
C ASP A 107 2.81 1.45 -11.66
N ASP A 108 1.74 2.25 -11.42
CA ASP A 108 1.71 3.68 -11.73
C ASP A 108 2.70 4.43 -10.83
N LEU A 109 2.64 4.21 -9.52
CA LEU A 109 3.58 4.80 -8.57
C LEU A 109 5.05 4.47 -8.90
N LYS A 110 5.32 3.22 -9.27
CA LYS A 110 6.66 2.80 -9.69
C LYS A 110 7.13 3.50 -10.97
N ARG A 111 6.25 3.65 -11.95
CA ARG A 111 6.53 4.34 -13.23
C ARG A 111 6.85 5.82 -12.99
N ASP A 112 6.15 6.44 -12.04
CA ASP A 112 6.38 7.82 -11.60
C ASP A 112 7.65 7.99 -10.76
N GLY A 113 8.43 6.92 -10.53
CA GLY A 113 9.65 6.95 -9.75
C GLY A 113 9.45 7.08 -8.23
N VAL A 114 8.22 6.91 -7.74
CA VAL A 114 7.90 7.01 -6.31
C VAL A 114 8.53 5.87 -5.53
N ARG A 115 9.23 6.21 -4.44
CA ARG A 115 9.90 5.24 -3.56
C ARG A 115 9.37 5.22 -2.14
N HIS A 116 8.70 6.30 -1.73
CA HIS A 116 8.14 6.40 -0.39
C HIS A 116 6.78 7.11 -0.42
N VAL A 117 5.79 6.52 0.25
CA VAL A 117 4.41 6.98 0.25
C VAL A 117 3.89 7.07 1.69
N TYR A 118 3.21 8.17 2.04
CA TYR A 118 2.34 8.22 3.20
C TYR A 118 1.03 7.49 2.89
N LEU A 119 0.68 6.50 3.71
CA LEU A 119 -0.57 5.75 3.62
C LEU A 119 -1.54 6.24 4.68
N VAL A 120 -2.57 6.97 4.27
CA VAL A 120 -3.60 7.52 5.15
C VAL A 120 -4.80 6.59 5.19
N THR A 121 -5.15 6.12 6.37
CA THR A 121 -6.34 5.28 6.62
C THR A 121 -6.70 5.31 8.10
N SER A 122 -7.90 4.83 8.49
CA SER A 122 -8.30 4.80 9.91
C SER A 122 -7.44 3.83 10.74
N GLU A 123 -7.33 4.11 12.03
CA GLU A 123 -6.53 3.34 12.99
C GLU A 123 -6.88 1.85 12.99
N ASP A 124 -8.16 1.52 12.95
CA ASP A 124 -8.65 0.14 12.93
C ASP A 124 -8.28 -0.60 11.65
N HIS A 125 -8.24 0.11 10.53
CA HIS A 125 -7.91 -0.43 9.21
C HIS A 125 -6.41 -0.48 8.92
N LEU A 126 -5.61 0.37 9.59
CA LEU A 126 -4.18 0.53 9.31
C LEU A 126 -3.37 -0.78 9.38
N PRO A 127 -3.58 -1.68 10.38
CA PRO A 127 -2.82 -2.93 10.45
C PRO A 127 -3.05 -3.83 9.22
N ARG A 128 -4.28 -3.91 8.69
CA ARG A 128 -4.60 -4.69 7.49
C ARG A 128 -4.04 -4.02 6.24
N ALA A 129 -4.24 -2.73 6.10
CA ALA A 129 -3.72 -1.95 4.98
C ALA A 129 -2.20 -2.04 4.88
N MET A 130 -1.48 -1.94 6.02
CA MET A 130 -0.03 -2.08 6.06
C MET A 130 0.45 -3.50 5.75
N THR A 131 -0.31 -4.54 6.14
CA THR A 131 0.04 -5.92 5.79
C THR A 131 -0.01 -6.13 4.27
N VAL A 132 -1.10 -5.73 3.63
CA VAL A 132 -1.27 -5.84 2.17
C VAL A 132 -0.32 -4.90 1.43
N GLY A 133 -0.27 -3.65 1.86
CA GLY A 133 0.52 -2.61 1.20
C GLY A 133 2.01 -2.89 1.22
N ARG A 134 2.57 -3.36 2.34
CA ARG A 134 4.00 -3.72 2.42
C ARG A 134 4.37 -4.88 1.49
N LEU A 135 3.48 -5.83 1.26
CA LEU A 135 3.70 -6.90 0.29
C LEU A 135 3.64 -6.35 -1.14
N VAL A 136 2.56 -5.66 -1.49
CA VAL A 136 2.35 -5.17 -2.85
C VAL A 136 3.33 -4.05 -3.20
N ALA A 137 3.40 -2.97 -2.42
CA ALA A 137 4.29 -1.84 -2.68
C ALA A 137 5.77 -2.21 -2.47
N GLY A 138 6.07 -3.03 -1.45
CA GLY A 138 7.41 -3.55 -1.20
C GLY A 138 7.95 -4.36 -2.37
N SER A 139 7.12 -5.14 -3.06
CA SER A 139 7.51 -5.89 -4.28
C SER A 139 7.93 -4.98 -5.44
N ARG A 140 7.62 -3.69 -5.37
CA ARG A 140 8.00 -2.66 -6.34
C ARG A 140 9.10 -1.70 -5.83
N GLY A 141 9.61 -1.95 -4.61
CA GLY A 141 10.65 -1.11 -3.99
C GLY A 141 10.10 0.16 -3.33
N ILE A 142 8.78 0.21 -3.07
CA ILE A 142 8.10 1.37 -2.48
C ILE A 142 7.90 1.15 -0.99
N ARG A 143 8.43 2.08 -0.18
CA ARG A 143 8.22 2.14 1.27
C ARG A 143 6.85 2.75 1.57
N LEU A 144 6.18 2.26 2.60
CA LEU A 144 4.96 2.85 3.15
C LEU A 144 5.18 3.31 4.58
N THR A 145 4.78 4.54 4.87
CA THR A 145 4.64 5.06 6.24
C THR A 145 3.17 5.31 6.52
N GLY A 146 2.63 4.59 7.52
CA GLY A 146 1.21 4.70 7.88
C GLY A 146 0.93 6.00 8.64
N VAL A 147 -0.14 6.67 8.25
CA VAL A 147 -0.72 7.84 8.92
C VAL A 147 -2.12 7.45 9.39
N PRO A 148 -2.27 7.17 10.70
CA PRO A 148 -3.57 6.77 11.25
C PRO A 148 -4.51 7.97 11.34
N VAL A 149 -5.77 7.74 10.97
CA VAL A 149 -6.88 8.67 11.20
C VAL A 149 -7.73 8.11 12.33
N ALA A 150 -7.97 8.91 13.36
CA ALA A 150 -8.75 8.50 14.51
C ALA A 150 -10.15 8.04 14.09
N CYS A 151 -10.61 6.92 14.63
CA CYS A 151 -11.96 6.44 14.39
C CYS A 151 -12.94 7.17 15.28
N GLN A 152 -14.06 7.64 14.72
CA GLN A 152 -15.13 8.28 15.50
C GLN A 152 -16.48 7.68 15.12
N PRO A 153 -17.37 7.41 16.10
CA PRO A 153 -17.18 7.53 17.57
C PRO A 153 -16.36 6.39 18.20
N SER A 154 -16.09 5.30 17.47
CA SER A 154 -15.29 4.17 17.95
C SER A 154 -14.69 3.35 16.81
N CYS A 155 -13.53 2.77 17.04
CA CYS A 155 -12.90 1.84 16.12
C CYS A 155 -13.64 0.48 16.07
N ARG A 156 -13.77 -0.07 14.87
CA ARG A 156 -14.19 -1.46 14.67
C ARG A 156 -12.95 -2.35 14.69
N LYS A 157 -12.88 -3.30 15.61
CA LYS A 157 -11.81 -4.31 15.60
C LYS A 157 -11.94 -5.19 14.34
N GLU A 158 -11.02 -5.07 13.42
CA GLU A 158 -10.98 -5.97 12.27
C GLU A 158 -10.57 -7.38 12.68
N ALA A 159 -11.27 -8.40 12.14
CA ALA A 159 -10.95 -9.79 12.41
C ALA A 159 -9.55 -10.15 11.85
N LEU A 160 -8.74 -10.82 12.66
CA LEU A 160 -7.42 -11.32 12.27
C LEU A 160 -7.46 -12.18 10.99
N GLY A 161 -8.52 -13.02 10.85
CA GLY A 161 -8.71 -13.86 9.67
C GLY A 161 -8.80 -13.06 8.37
N LYS A 162 -9.46 -11.89 8.39
CA LYS A 162 -9.55 -11.00 7.23
C LYS A 162 -8.19 -10.41 6.86
N ARG A 163 -7.42 -9.99 7.87
CA ARG A 163 -6.06 -9.49 7.66
C ARG A 163 -5.13 -10.55 7.07
N LEU A 164 -5.19 -11.78 7.60
CA LEU A 164 -4.39 -12.90 7.11
C LEU A 164 -4.80 -13.31 5.70
N GLY A 165 -6.10 -13.41 5.41
CA GLY A 165 -6.60 -13.74 4.09
C GLY A 165 -6.18 -12.73 3.01
N ASP A 166 -6.30 -11.42 3.29
CA ASP A 166 -5.84 -10.38 2.37
C ASP A 166 -4.31 -10.38 2.22
N GLY A 167 -3.56 -10.68 3.30
CA GLY A 167 -2.11 -10.85 3.25
C GLY A 167 -1.68 -12.02 2.36
N MET A 168 -2.33 -13.18 2.49
CA MET A 168 -2.07 -14.35 1.64
C MET A 168 -2.41 -14.08 0.18
N ARG A 169 -3.52 -13.38 -0.09
CA ARG A 169 -3.90 -12.95 -1.44
C ARG A 169 -2.84 -12.01 -2.04
N ALA A 170 -2.34 -11.06 -1.26
CA ALA A 170 -1.26 -10.15 -1.67
C ALA A 170 0.04 -10.91 -1.97
N LEU A 171 0.42 -11.87 -1.12
CA LEU A 171 1.60 -12.72 -1.34
C LEU A 171 1.47 -13.56 -2.61
N ALA A 172 0.31 -14.18 -2.83
CA ALA A 172 0.04 -14.94 -4.05
C ALA A 172 0.15 -14.05 -5.30
N TRP A 173 -0.36 -12.82 -5.24
CA TRP A 173 -0.23 -11.86 -6.33
C TRP A 173 1.22 -11.45 -6.59
N VAL A 174 2.01 -11.23 -5.56
CA VAL A 174 3.44 -10.89 -5.71
C VAL A 174 4.19 -11.99 -6.45
N ILE A 175 3.84 -13.26 -6.19
CA ILE A 175 4.50 -14.43 -6.78
C ILE A 175 3.99 -14.68 -8.20
N THR A 176 2.67 -14.57 -8.44
CA THR A 176 2.03 -15.01 -9.69
C THR A 176 1.66 -13.88 -10.65
N GLY A 177 1.63 -12.63 -10.17
CA GLY A 177 1.10 -11.47 -10.90
C GLY A 177 -0.42 -11.49 -11.09
N ARG A 178 -1.14 -12.45 -10.48
CA ARG A 178 -2.59 -12.66 -10.67
C ARG A 178 -3.36 -12.59 -9.37
N ASP A 179 -4.57 -11.99 -9.43
CA ASP A 179 -5.52 -12.08 -8.33
C ASP A 179 -6.23 -13.44 -8.38
N LEU A 180 -6.01 -14.26 -7.35
CA LEU A 180 -6.57 -15.62 -7.28
C LEU A 180 -8.00 -15.64 -6.71
N LYS A 181 -8.53 -14.54 -6.17
CA LYS A 181 -9.89 -14.49 -5.59
C LYS A 181 -10.99 -14.85 -6.59
N PRO A 182 -10.99 -14.35 -7.85
CA PRO A 182 -12.00 -14.74 -8.84
C PRO A 182 -11.96 -16.23 -9.22
N TRP A 183 -10.77 -16.84 -9.15
CA TRP A 183 -10.63 -18.28 -9.40
C TRP A 183 -11.18 -19.11 -8.23
N ALA A 184 -10.86 -18.73 -6.98
CA ALA A 184 -11.37 -19.42 -5.80
C ALA A 184 -12.91 -19.38 -5.73
N LEU A 185 -13.54 -18.22 -6.03
CA LEU A 185 -15.00 -18.09 -6.02
C LEU A 185 -15.74 -18.86 -7.14
N ARG A 186 -15.03 -19.28 -8.19
CA ARG A 186 -15.63 -20.07 -9.29
C ARG A 186 -15.53 -21.58 -9.09
N ASN A 187 -14.71 -22.03 -8.14
CA ASN A 187 -14.43 -23.45 -7.91
C ASN A 187 -14.94 -23.94 -6.54
N TRP A 188 -15.80 -23.16 -5.88
CA TRP A 188 -16.60 -23.49 -4.70
C TRP A 188 -18.08 -23.18 -5.01
#